data_15e849664c101b4c52855476d136c0d9
#
_entry.id   15e849664c101b4c52855476d136c0d9
#
_cell.length_a   1.000
_cell.length_b   1.000
_cell.length_c   1.000
_cell.angle_alpha   90.00
_cell.angle_beta   90.00
_cell.angle_gamma   90.00
#
_symmetry.space_group_name_H-M   'P 1'
#
loop_
_entity.id
_entity.type
_entity.pdbx_description
1 polymer ?
#
loop_
_entity_poly.entity_id
_entity_poly.type
_entity_poly.pdbx_seq_one_letter_code
_entity_poly.pdbx_strand_id
1 'polypeptide(L)'
;MIQPISFGYSSVLKSEWRKGKLPSVVKDVYGQILEDVTIEHLIPKSLGGKSNICNYALANKLTNEARSNKPLMEFTTKENLIAWFLQFVDVKTEKFDGNEYIKNATKYLAKNGIKLDVWG
;
A
#
# COMPACT_ATOMS: atom_id res chain seq x y z
N MET A 1 -13.89 4.47 -24.15
CA MET A 1 -13.43 4.54 -23.63
C MET A 1 -13.13 4.96 -22.66
N ILE A 2 -13.04 5.15 -22.09
CA ILE A 2 -12.72 5.57 -21.27
C ILE A 2 -12.53 5.03 -20.04
N GLN A 3 -12.60 4.18 -19.56
CA GLN A 3 -12.36 3.53 -18.53
C GLN A 3 -11.02 3.32 -18.16
N PRO A 4 -10.11 3.56 -18.83
CA PRO A 4 -8.70 3.47 -18.53
C PRO A 4 -8.29 4.21 -17.28
N ILE A 5 -9.07 5.16 -16.88
CA ILE A 5 -8.79 5.93 -15.68
C ILE A 5 -8.70 5.06 -14.44
N SER A 6 -9.63 4.13 -14.27
CA SER A 6 -9.61 3.28 -13.08
C SER A 6 -8.40 2.36 -13.09
N PHE A 7 -7.94 1.90 -14.24
CA PHE A 7 -6.73 1.11 -14.31
C PHE A 7 -5.53 1.93 -13.89
N GLY A 8 -5.44 3.17 -14.34
CA GLY A 8 -4.33 4.05 -14.00
C GLY A 8 -4.23 4.25 -12.50
N TYR A 9 -5.35 4.50 -11.85
CA TYR A 9 -5.33 4.75 -10.41
C TYR A 9 -4.92 3.51 -9.63
N SER A 10 -5.46 2.34 -9.97
CA SER A 10 -5.16 1.14 -9.22
C SER A 10 -3.73 0.70 -9.38
N SER A 11 -3.05 1.11 -10.44
CA SER A 11 -1.71 0.64 -10.72
C SER A 11 -0.60 1.64 -10.44
N VAL A 12 -0.91 2.83 -9.90
CA VAL A 12 0.12 3.86 -9.72
C VAL A 12 1.30 3.37 -8.87
N LEU A 13 1.05 2.81 -7.70
CA LEU A 13 2.12 2.31 -6.84
C LEU A 13 2.97 1.28 -7.59
N LYS A 14 2.33 0.30 -8.18
CA LYS A 14 3.02 -0.78 -8.87
C LYS A 14 3.78 -0.28 -10.08
N SER A 15 3.16 0.59 -10.85
CA SER A 15 3.76 1.16 -12.05
C SER A 15 5.00 1.99 -11.72
N GLU A 16 4.90 2.87 -10.73
CA GLU A 16 6.03 3.70 -10.32
C GLU A 16 7.17 2.85 -9.76
N TRP A 17 6.83 1.81 -8.99
CA TRP A 17 7.83 0.90 -8.47
C TRP A 17 8.55 0.16 -9.60
N ARG A 18 7.80 -0.35 -10.58
CA ARG A 18 8.37 -1.09 -11.72
C ARG A 18 9.28 -0.22 -12.59
N LYS A 19 8.98 1.07 -12.67
CA LYS A 19 9.80 2.02 -13.42
C LYS A 19 11.06 2.44 -12.68
N GLY A 20 11.24 1.92 -11.46
CA GLY A 20 12.38 2.30 -10.63
C GLY A 20 12.29 3.69 -10.03
N LYS A 21 11.09 4.27 -9.99
CA LYS A 21 10.88 5.62 -9.46
C LYS A 21 10.66 5.66 -7.96
N LEU A 22 10.58 4.49 -7.33
CA LEU A 22 10.43 4.38 -5.88
C LEU A 22 11.58 3.54 -5.31
N PRO A 23 12.83 4.01 -5.45
CA PRO A 23 13.99 3.20 -5.06
C PRO A 23 14.09 2.95 -3.56
N SER A 24 13.48 3.80 -2.74
CA SER A 24 13.47 3.61 -1.28
C SER A 24 12.47 2.55 -0.83
N VAL A 25 11.59 2.11 -1.72
CA VAL A 25 10.54 1.14 -1.40
C VAL A 25 11.04 -0.25 -1.75
N VAL A 26 11.56 -0.95 -0.74
CA VAL A 26 12.22 -2.24 -0.93
C VAL A 26 11.53 -3.39 -0.18
N LYS A 27 10.71 -3.09 0.82
CA LYS A 27 9.99 -4.10 1.59
C LYS A 27 8.48 -3.89 1.46
N ASP A 28 7.74 -5.00 1.45
CA ASP A 28 6.29 -4.93 1.38
C ASP A 28 5.67 -4.69 2.76
N VAL A 29 4.34 -4.64 2.84
CA VAL A 29 3.63 -4.40 4.10
C VAL A 29 3.80 -5.53 5.12
N TYR A 30 4.35 -6.65 4.72
CA TYR A 30 4.61 -7.80 5.59
C TYR A 30 6.08 -7.90 5.99
N GLY A 31 6.89 -6.92 5.61
CA GLY A 31 8.31 -6.89 5.95
C GLY A 31 9.19 -7.74 5.04
N GLN A 32 8.64 -8.24 3.93
CA GLN A 32 9.39 -9.07 2.98
C GLN A 32 9.97 -8.21 1.85
N ILE A 33 11.12 -8.62 1.33
CA ILE A 33 11.73 -7.93 0.18
C ILE A 33 10.78 -8.07 -1.01
N LEU A 34 10.53 -6.95 -1.67
CA LEU A 34 9.66 -6.92 -2.85
C LEU A 34 10.33 -7.61 -4.04
N GLU A 35 9.65 -8.60 -4.60
CA GLU A 35 10.13 -9.37 -5.75
C GLU A 35 9.05 -9.54 -6.79
N ASP A 36 8.02 -10.34 -6.52
CA ASP A 36 6.92 -10.60 -7.44
C ASP A 36 5.71 -9.75 -7.02
N VAL A 37 5.73 -8.49 -7.39
CA VAL A 37 4.90 -7.44 -6.81
C VAL A 37 3.47 -7.44 -7.33
N THR A 38 2.53 -7.36 -6.40
CA THR A 38 1.11 -7.17 -6.71
C THR A 38 0.55 -6.03 -5.87
N ILE A 39 -0.61 -5.53 -6.28
CA ILE A 39 -1.35 -4.55 -5.48
C ILE A 39 -2.08 -5.29 -4.36
N GLU A 40 -1.87 -4.82 -3.13
CA GLU A 40 -2.53 -5.36 -1.96
C GLU A 40 -3.56 -4.35 -1.44
N HIS A 41 -4.76 -4.82 -1.12
CA HIS A 41 -5.74 -3.99 -0.42
C HIS A 41 -5.44 -4.09 1.08
N LEU A 42 -5.19 -2.95 1.71
CA LEU A 42 -4.95 -2.93 3.15
C LEU A 42 -6.20 -3.45 3.89
N ILE A 43 -7.36 -2.89 3.59
CA ILE A 43 -8.63 -3.39 4.08
C ILE A 43 -9.29 -4.16 2.93
N PRO A 44 -9.55 -5.45 3.09
CA PRO A 44 -10.15 -6.25 2.01
C PRO A 44 -11.52 -5.73 1.58
N LYS A 45 -11.84 -5.87 0.31
CA LYS A 45 -13.15 -5.46 -0.20
C LYS A 45 -14.29 -6.12 0.57
N SER A 46 -14.15 -7.39 0.93
CA SER A 46 -15.16 -8.12 1.69
C SER A 46 -15.40 -7.54 3.08
N LEU A 47 -14.46 -6.74 3.58
CA LEU A 47 -14.56 -6.06 4.86
C LEU A 47 -14.84 -4.56 4.69
N GLY A 48 -15.30 -4.15 3.53
CA GLY A 48 -15.67 -2.77 3.25
C GLY A 48 -14.54 -1.91 2.67
N GLY A 49 -13.44 -2.53 2.25
CA GLY A 49 -12.30 -1.78 1.72
C GLY A 49 -12.57 -1.12 0.38
N LYS A 50 -12.08 0.11 0.22
CA LYS A 50 -12.23 0.89 -1.01
C LYS A 50 -11.25 0.46 -2.08
N SER A 51 -11.61 0.73 -3.33
CA SER A 51 -10.70 0.63 -4.47
C SER A 51 -10.10 2.01 -4.73
N ASN A 52 -9.15 2.38 -3.89
CA ASN A 52 -8.53 3.71 -3.91
C ASN A 52 -7.09 3.57 -3.42
N ILE A 53 -6.19 4.44 -3.89
CA ILE A 53 -4.78 4.36 -3.53
C ILE A 53 -4.54 4.44 -2.03
N CYS A 54 -5.41 5.13 -1.27
CA CYS A 54 -5.27 5.18 0.19
C CYS A 54 -5.49 3.82 0.86
N ASN A 55 -6.03 2.85 0.13
CA ASN A 55 -6.22 1.48 0.61
C ASN A 55 -5.29 0.49 -0.08
N TYR A 56 -4.30 0.97 -0.84
CA TYR A 56 -3.40 0.09 -1.58
C TYR A 56 -2.01 0.09 -0.98
N ALA A 57 -1.35 -1.05 -1.12
CA ALA A 57 0.05 -1.22 -0.78
C ALA A 57 0.63 -2.20 -1.77
N LEU A 58 1.90 -2.51 -1.64
CA LEU A 58 2.54 -3.53 -2.46
C LEU A 58 2.86 -4.74 -1.61
N ALA A 59 2.67 -5.91 -2.17
CA ALA A 59 3.02 -7.16 -1.52
C ALA A 59 3.44 -8.18 -2.58
N ASN A 60 4.22 -9.16 -2.16
CA ASN A 60 4.57 -10.25 -3.07
C ASN A 60 3.34 -11.12 -3.31
N LYS A 61 3.23 -11.63 -4.51
CA LYS A 61 2.05 -12.35 -4.97
C LYS A 61 1.64 -13.50 -4.05
N LEU A 62 2.61 -14.33 -3.65
CA LEU A 62 2.29 -15.50 -2.82
C LEU A 62 1.70 -15.10 -1.46
N THR A 63 2.26 -14.09 -0.82
CA THR A 63 1.75 -13.63 0.47
C THR A 63 0.39 -12.98 0.31
N ASN A 64 0.19 -12.21 -0.76
CA ASN A 64 -1.08 -11.59 -1.06
C ASN A 64 -2.17 -12.67 -1.24
N GLU A 65 -1.86 -13.70 -2.00
CA GLU A 65 -2.81 -14.81 -2.24
C GLU A 65 -3.09 -15.59 -0.95
N ALA A 66 -2.06 -15.83 -0.14
CA ALA A 66 -2.24 -16.54 1.13
C ALA A 66 -3.12 -15.77 2.10
N ARG A 67 -2.99 -14.44 2.10
CA ARG A 67 -3.84 -13.62 2.97
C ARG A 67 -5.29 -13.61 2.52
N SER A 68 -5.54 -13.55 1.22
CA SER A 68 -6.90 -13.50 0.66
C SER A 68 -7.73 -12.40 1.34
N ASN A 69 -8.87 -12.74 1.96
CA ASN A 69 -9.78 -11.79 2.61
C ASN A 69 -9.55 -11.63 4.11
N LYS A 70 -8.48 -12.21 4.63
CA LYS A 70 -8.25 -12.17 6.07
C LYS A 70 -7.85 -10.77 6.53
N PRO A 71 -8.20 -10.39 7.76
CA PRO A 71 -7.83 -9.07 8.28
C PRO A 71 -6.33 -8.83 8.24
N LEU A 72 -5.94 -7.59 7.96
CA LEU A 72 -4.54 -7.20 7.80
C LEU A 72 -3.69 -7.59 9.01
N MET A 73 -4.22 -7.32 10.22
CA MET A 73 -3.46 -7.52 11.45
C MET A 73 -3.27 -8.99 11.83
N GLU A 74 -3.84 -9.93 11.08
CA GLU A 74 -3.54 -11.34 11.23
C GLU A 74 -2.29 -11.74 10.46
N PHE A 75 -1.86 -10.89 9.51
CA PHE A 75 -0.73 -11.19 8.64
C PHE A 75 0.47 -10.28 8.84
N THR A 76 0.29 -9.15 9.49
CA THR A 76 1.41 -8.22 9.71
C THR A 76 1.30 -7.58 11.09
N THR A 77 2.25 -6.69 11.38
CA THR A 77 2.32 -5.99 12.65
C THR A 77 2.30 -4.49 12.41
N LYS A 78 2.02 -3.71 13.46
CA LYS A 78 2.09 -2.26 13.34
C LYS A 78 3.50 -1.80 12.98
N GLU A 79 4.53 -2.49 13.49
CA GLU A 79 5.91 -2.17 13.17
C GLU A 79 6.18 -2.31 11.67
N ASN A 80 5.70 -3.40 11.07
CA ASN A 80 5.86 -3.60 9.62
C ASN A 80 5.10 -2.55 8.82
N LEU A 81 3.90 -2.18 9.26
CA LEU A 81 3.11 -1.16 8.58
C LEU A 81 3.77 0.21 8.67
N ILE A 82 4.29 0.57 9.85
CA ILE A 82 5.01 1.83 10.02
C ILE A 82 6.25 1.83 9.11
N ALA A 83 7.01 0.73 9.10
CA ALA A 83 8.19 0.63 8.25
C ALA A 83 7.81 0.75 6.77
N TRP A 84 6.69 0.16 6.37
CA TRP A 84 6.18 0.29 5.00
C TRP A 84 5.96 1.76 4.65
N PHE A 85 5.22 2.49 5.48
CA PHE A 85 4.93 3.90 5.19
C PHE A 85 6.17 4.80 5.26
N LEU A 86 7.10 4.51 6.16
CA LEU A 86 8.32 5.32 6.27
C LEU A 86 9.16 5.30 4.99
N GLN A 87 9.05 4.25 4.19
CA GLN A 87 9.76 4.18 2.92
C GLN A 87 9.30 5.26 1.94
N PHE A 88 8.13 5.85 2.15
CA PHE A 88 7.55 6.84 1.25
C PHE A 88 7.75 8.29 1.70
N VAL A 89 8.38 8.52 2.84
CA VAL A 89 8.61 9.88 3.35
C VAL A 89 9.44 10.67 2.35
N ASP A 90 8.92 11.84 1.95
CA ASP A 90 9.54 12.74 0.98
C ASP A 90 9.80 12.13 -0.40
N VAL A 91 9.15 11.01 -0.69
CA VAL A 91 9.21 10.42 -2.03
C VAL A 91 8.19 11.13 -2.89
N LYS A 92 8.62 11.64 -4.03
CA LYS A 92 7.72 12.31 -4.95
C LYS A 92 8.12 12.03 -6.39
N THR A 93 7.15 11.64 -7.19
CA THR A 93 7.31 11.50 -8.63
C THR A 93 6.29 12.37 -9.32
N GLU A 94 6.30 12.39 -10.63
CA GLU A 94 5.32 13.14 -11.40
C GLU A 94 3.88 12.71 -11.11
N LYS A 95 3.67 11.43 -10.80
CA LYS A 95 2.33 10.86 -10.61
C LYS A 95 2.01 10.48 -9.17
N PHE A 96 2.97 10.58 -8.25
CA PHE A 96 2.80 10.06 -6.91
C PHE A 96 3.48 10.96 -5.88
N ASP A 97 2.80 11.21 -4.77
CA ASP A 97 3.32 11.98 -3.65
C ASP A 97 3.27 11.10 -2.41
N GLY A 98 4.46 10.70 -1.92
CA GLY A 98 4.58 9.79 -0.78
C GLY A 98 4.00 10.33 0.51
N ASN A 99 4.23 11.62 0.81
CA ASN A 99 3.69 12.21 2.03
C ASN A 99 2.18 12.25 2.01
N GLU A 100 1.59 12.58 0.87
CA GLU A 100 0.14 12.56 0.69
C GLU A 100 -0.42 11.15 0.85
N TYR A 101 0.27 10.16 0.27
CA TYR A 101 -0.11 8.76 0.39
C TYR A 101 -0.12 8.32 1.86
N ILE A 102 0.96 8.62 2.61
CA ILE A 102 1.05 8.27 4.03
C ILE A 102 -0.11 8.88 4.81
N LYS A 103 -0.34 10.17 4.59
CA LYS A 103 -1.41 10.91 5.29
C LYS A 103 -2.77 10.27 5.04
N ASN A 104 -3.10 10.02 3.79
CA ASN A 104 -4.41 9.51 3.43
C ASN A 104 -4.59 8.04 3.83
N ALA A 105 -3.56 7.23 3.66
CA ALA A 105 -3.61 5.81 3.99
C ALA A 105 -3.70 5.59 5.51
N THR A 106 -2.90 6.31 6.30
CA THR A 106 -2.96 6.15 7.75
C THR A 106 -4.28 6.65 8.31
N LYS A 107 -4.85 7.71 7.73
CA LYS A 107 -6.16 8.20 8.10
C LYS A 107 -7.24 7.16 7.80
N TYR A 108 -7.15 6.51 6.65
CA TYR A 108 -8.10 5.47 6.26
C TYR A 108 -7.99 4.26 7.18
N LEU A 109 -6.77 3.82 7.51
CA LEU A 109 -6.57 2.72 8.44
C LEU A 109 -7.12 3.05 9.82
N ALA A 110 -6.93 4.28 10.29
CA ALA A 110 -7.46 4.70 11.59
C ALA A 110 -8.99 4.59 11.64
N LYS A 111 -9.66 4.94 10.55
CA LYS A 111 -11.12 4.78 10.45
C LYS A 111 -11.54 3.32 10.53
N ASN A 112 -10.65 2.41 10.22
CA ASN A 112 -10.91 0.97 10.25
C ASN A 112 -10.29 0.32 11.49
N GLY A 113 -9.97 1.09 12.51
CA GLY A 113 -9.51 0.56 13.78
C GLY A 113 -8.01 0.31 13.88
N ILE A 114 -7.24 0.69 12.86
CA ILE A 114 -5.78 0.47 12.86
C ILE A 114 -5.10 1.83 12.95
N LYS A 115 -4.69 2.21 14.15
CA LYS A 115 -4.03 3.50 14.37
C LYS A 115 -2.52 3.33 14.32
N LEU A 116 -1.88 4.11 13.47
CA LEU A 116 -0.43 4.10 13.30
C LEU A 116 0.13 5.49 13.54
N ASP A 117 1.26 5.56 14.22
CA ASP A 117 1.96 6.82 14.47
C ASP A 117 3.24 6.83 13.64
N VAL A 118 3.10 7.14 12.35
CA VAL A 118 4.23 7.14 11.40
C VAL A 118 5.12 8.36 11.61
N TRP A 119 4.51 9.49 11.91
CA TRP A 119 5.26 10.76 12.01
C TRP A 119 5.87 11.00 13.38
N GLY A 120 5.66 10.08 14.29
CA GLY A 120 6.16 10.20 15.64
C GLY A 120 5.24 10.93 16.54
#